data_c16fcc302907bb3e2e956a3e4dcb1da4
#
_entry.id   c16fcc302907bb3e2e956a3e4dcb1da4
#
_cell.length_a   1.000
_cell.length_b   1.000
_cell.length_c   1.000
_cell.angle_alpha   90.00
_cell.angle_beta   90.00
_cell.angle_gamma   90.00
#
_symmetry.space_group_name_H-M   'P 1'
#
loop_
_entity.id
_entity.type
_entity.pdbx_description
1 polymer ?
#
loop_
_entity_poly.entity_id
_entity_poly.type
_entity_poly.pdbx_seq_one_letter_code
_entity_poly.pdbx_strand_id
1 'polypeptide(L)' 'MSDTMRVKEAAKLWNISERRITTLCKEGKIKGAKKEGRFWLIPADAKKP' A
#
# COMPACT_ATOMS: atom_id res chain seq x y z
N MET A 1 -15.49 7.78 -5.95
CA MET A 1 -14.80 6.53 -5.78
C MET A 1 -13.38 6.77 -5.33
N SER A 2 -12.91 5.90 -4.49
CA SER A 2 -11.59 6.04 -3.91
C SER A 2 -10.53 5.46 -4.87
N ASP A 3 -9.55 6.27 -5.20
CA ASP A 3 -8.46 5.82 -6.05
C ASP A 3 -7.33 5.22 -5.22
N THR A 4 -7.60 4.98 -3.95
CA THR A 4 -6.60 4.43 -3.05
C THR A 4 -7.14 3.21 -2.33
N MET A 5 -6.23 2.41 -1.82
CA MET A 5 -6.58 1.24 -1.03
C MET A 5 -5.72 1.21 0.23
N ARG A 6 -6.17 0.46 1.23
CA ARG A 6 -5.44 0.29 2.46
C ARG A 6 -4.41 -0.83 2.33
N VAL A 7 -3.49 -0.87 3.29
CA VAL A 7 -2.49 -1.93 3.34
C VAL A 7 -3.16 -3.30 3.31
N LYS A 8 -4.27 -3.43 4.03
CA LYS A 8 -5.01 -4.69 4.09
C LYS A 8 -5.47 -5.13 2.70
N GLU A 9 -5.97 -4.17 1.92
CA GLU A 9 -6.43 -4.45 0.55
C GLU A 9 -5.26 -4.84 -0.34
N ALA A 10 -4.17 -4.10 -0.24
CA ALA A 10 -2.98 -4.39 -1.04
C ALA A 10 -2.40 -5.76 -0.70
N ALA A 11 -2.45 -6.12 0.57
CA ALA A 11 -1.95 -7.41 1.01
C ALA A 11 -2.70 -8.55 0.34
N LYS A 12 -4.01 -8.41 0.23
CA LYS A 12 -4.84 -9.41 -0.44
C LYS A 12 -4.57 -9.43 -1.94
N LEU A 13 -4.50 -8.24 -2.52
CA LEU A 13 -4.31 -8.11 -3.96
C LEU A 13 -2.97 -8.68 -4.41
N TRP A 14 -1.94 -8.39 -3.63
CA TRP A 14 -0.59 -8.82 -3.98
C TRP A 14 -0.17 -10.12 -3.33
N ASN A 15 -1.03 -10.68 -2.48
CA ASN A 15 -0.77 -11.94 -1.79
C ASN A 15 0.52 -11.89 -0.96
N ILE A 16 0.69 -10.81 -0.22
CA ILE A 16 1.84 -10.65 0.68
C ILE A 16 1.33 -10.13 2.01
N SER A 17 2.17 -10.11 3.01
CA SER A 17 1.76 -9.69 4.34
C SER A 17 1.62 -8.17 4.43
N GLU A 18 0.77 -7.72 5.35
CA GLU A 18 0.59 -6.29 5.58
C GLU A 18 1.88 -5.65 6.08
N ARG A 19 2.61 -6.38 6.89
CA ARG A 19 3.89 -5.89 7.40
C ARG A 19 4.86 -5.63 6.24
N ARG A 20 4.87 -6.50 5.28
CA ARG A 20 5.71 -6.34 4.11
C ARG A 20 5.37 -5.08 3.35
N ILE A 21 4.07 -4.84 3.17
CA ILE A 21 3.60 -3.66 2.47
C ILE A 21 3.98 -2.40 3.22
N THR A 22 3.83 -2.41 4.54
CA THR A 22 4.20 -1.27 5.35
C THR A 22 5.70 -0.94 5.17
N THR A 23 6.53 -1.97 5.16
CA THR A 23 7.96 -1.79 4.95
C THR A 23 8.23 -1.21 3.57
N LEU A 24 7.57 -1.72 2.55
CA LEU A 24 7.73 -1.22 1.20
C LEU A 24 7.31 0.24 1.09
N CYS A 25 6.24 0.61 1.79
CA CYS A 25 5.78 2.00 1.82
C CYS A 25 6.83 2.90 2.46
N LYS A 26 7.41 2.46 3.57
CA LYS A 26 8.43 3.23 4.27
C LYS A 26 9.67 3.42 3.42
N GLU A 27 10.00 2.43 2.63
CA GLU A 27 11.17 2.48 1.78
C GLU A 27 10.92 3.23 0.48
N GLY A 28 9.67 3.59 0.23
CA GLY A 28 9.32 4.32 -0.97
C GLY A 28 9.30 3.44 -2.21
N LYS A 29 9.13 2.15 -2.03
CA LYS A 29 9.09 1.22 -3.15
C LYS A 29 7.73 1.15 -3.82
N ILE A 30 6.71 1.65 -3.14
CA ILE A 30 5.37 1.72 -3.72
C ILE A 30 5.14 3.15 -4.17
N LYS A 31 5.07 3.33 -5.46
CA LYS A 31 4.90 4.65 -6.05
C LYS A 31 3.53 5.23 -5.70
N GLY A 32 3.53 6.45 -5.19
CA GLY A 32 2.28 7.12 -4.85
C GLY A 32 1.71 6.78 -3.49
N ALA A 33 2.36 5.92 -2.74
CA ALA A 33 1.89 5.58 -1.40
C ALA A 33 2.02 6.79 -0.48
N LYS A 34 1.00 6.99 0.35
CA LYS A 34 0.97 8.10 1.31
C LYS A 34 0.68 7.58 2.69
N LYS A 35 1.22 8.23 3.69
CA LYS A 35 0.87 7.91 5.06
C LYS A 35 -0.18 8.90 5.56
N GLU A 36 -1.29 8.36 6.04
CA GLU A 36 -2.38 9.14 6.59
C GLU A 36 -2.55 8.77 8.06
N GLY A 37 -1.96 9.57 8.93
CA GLY A 37 -2.05 9.30 10.35
C GLY A 37 -1.43 7.96 10.71
N ARG A 38 -2.27 6.98 11.00
CA ARG A 38 -1.82 5.68 11.47
C ARG A 38 -1.73 4.61 10.38
N PHE A 39 -2.16 4.93 9.18
CA PHE A 39 -2.19 3.93 8.12
C PHE A 39 -1.64 4.48 6.83
N TRP A 40 -1.36 3.58 5.93
CA TRP A 40 -0.86 3.93 4.62
C TRP A 40 -1.97 3.82 3.58
N LEU A 41 -1.96 4.75 2.64
CA LEU A 41 -2.87 4.71 1.51
C LEU A 41 -2.04 4.39 0.27
N ILE A 42 -2.50 3.42 -0.49
CA ILE A 42 -1.78 2.95 -1.66
C ILE A 42 -2.67 3.16 -2.87
N PRO A 43 -2.12 3.73 -3.97
CA PRO A 43 -2.94 3.93 -5.17
C PRO A 43 -3.54 2.61 -5.63
N ALA A 44 -4.82 2.65 -5.99
CA ALA A 44 -5.52 1.45 -6.44
C ALA A 44 -4.89 0.85 -7.69
N ASP A 45 -4.24 1.69 -8.49
CA ASP A 45 -3.57 1.24 -9.71
C ASP A 45 -2.09 0.91 -9.50
N ALA A 46 -1.63 0.94 -8.26
CA ALA A 46 -0.25 0.59 -7.97
C ALA A 46 -0.02 -0.89 -8.25
N LYS A 47 1.16 -1.18 -8.74
CA LYS A 47 1.54 -2.56 -9.04
C LYS A 47 2.42 -3.13 -7.94
N LYS A 48 2.43 -4.43 -7.83
CA LYS A 48 3.29 -5.10 -6.88
C LYS A 48 4.74 -4.78 -7.18
N PRO A 49 5.47 -4.26 -6.19
CA PRO A 49 6.88 -3.92 -6.39
C PRO A 49 7.76 -5.14 -6.51
#